data_9220efd4cd759b79b0ea8d792d9a992f
#
_entry.id   9220efd4cd759b79b0ea8d792d9a992f
#
_cell.length_a   1.000
_cell.length_b   1.000
_cell.length_c   1.000
_cell.angle_alpha   90.00
_cell.angle_beta   90.00
_cell.angle_gamma   90.00
#
_symmetry.space_group_name_H-M   'P 1'
#
loop_
_entity.id
_entity.type
_entity.pdbx_description
1 polymer ?
#
loop_
_entity_poly.entity_id
_entity_poly.type
_entity_poly.pdbx_seq_one_letter_code
_entity_poly.pdbx_strand_id
1 'polypeptide(L)'
;MEQLLNGRFEYEVPHLLLSETEVALTLDEGQNFRGELNIGAEDGRRVKGIVTTDHQRIVLAKNQFQGTASTIEYGVDTSGLKAGDEICGNITVSSNLEERCVRVHVSIAGKTMNISGQEIHSLADFVHLASHDFGAAYRFFVKKEFARLLQKEAPEQMALYQGLSHKPVTFQHLEEFLVALGQKEPVMLSAEQPEKTVLTVDQPRKE
;
A
#
# COMPACT_ATOMS: atom_id res chain seq x y z
N MET A 1 -29.18 -47.10 26.14
CA MET A 1 -28.76 -48.50 26.11
C MET A 1 -28.84 -49.14 24.72
N GLU A 2 -29.50 -48.51 23.74
CA GLU A 2 -29.60 -49.05 22.36
C GLU A 2 -28.34 -48.93 21.51
N GLN A 3 -27.45 -47.98 21.79
CA GLN A 3 -26.20 -47.78 21.03
C GLN A 3 -25.14 -48.89 21.29
N LEU A 4 -25.24 -49.58 22.44
CA LEU A 4 -24.36 -50.69 22.79
C LEU A 4 -24.62 -51.99 21.98
N LEU A 5 -25.82 -52.08 21.39
CA LEU A 5 -26.22 -53.28 20.65
C LEU A 5 -25.80 -53.27 19.18
N ASN A 6 -25.49 -52.12 18.61
CA ASN A 6 -25.16 -51.97 17.18
C ASN A 6 -23.65 -51.84 16.86
N GLY A 7 -22.77 -51.84 17.87
CA GLY A 7 -21.30 -51.85 17.67
C GLY A 7 -20.75 -50.66 16.92
N ARG A 8 -21.55 -49.58 16.71
CA ARG A 8 -21.12 -48.34 16.11
C ARG A 8 -21.00 -47.29 17.20
N PHE A 9 -19.82 -47.17 17.78
CA PHE A 9 -19.45 -45.99 18.54
C PHE A 9 -19.01 -44.90 17.53
N GLU A 10 -19.88 -43.97 17.18
CA GLU A 10 -19.48 -42.76 16.54
C GLU A 10 -18.82 -41.85 17.59
N TYR A 11 -17.50 -41.95 17.71
CA TYR A 11 -16.73 -40.98 18.46
C TYR A 11 -16.67 -39.72 17.62
N GLU A 12 -17.40 -38.67 18.02
CA GLU A 12 -17.17 -37.34 17.52
C GLU A 12 -15.74 -36.95 17.91
N VAL A 13 -14.83 -36.96 16.96
CA VAL A 13 -13.48 -36.46 17.16
C VAL A 13 -13.56 -34.95 17.20
N PRO A 14 -13.20 -34.32 18.35
CA PRO A 14 -13.28 -32.86 18.42
C PRO A 14 -12.34 -32.22 17.42
N HIS A 15 -12.79 -31.12 16.83
CA HIS A 15 -12.04 -30.38 15.82
C HIS A 15 -11.01 -29.45 16.44
N LEU A 16 -9.95 -29.20 15.66
CA LEU A 16 -8.97 -28.18 15.98
C LEU A 16 -9.56 -26.80 15.68
N LEU A 17 -9.51 -25.89 16.66
CA LEU A 17 -9.90 -24.49 16.50
C LEU A 17 -8.66 -23.66 16.21
N LEU A 18 -8.73 -22.88 15.15
CA LEU A 18 -7.76 -21.86 14.80
C LEU A 18 -8.45 -20.48 14.83
N SER A 19 -7.75 -19.45 15.30
CA SER A 19 -8.28 -18.06 15.29
C SER A 19 -8.56 -17.56 13.88
N GLU A 20 -7.83 -18.08 12.89
CA GLU A 20 -7.92 -17.69 11.49
C GLU A 20 -7.70 -18.90 10.60
N THR A 21 -8.38 -18.92 9.47
CA THR A 21 -8.20 -19.91 8.39
C THR A 21 -7.60 -19.28 7.14
N GLU A 22 -7.66 -17.95 7.05
CA GLU A 22 -7.12 -17.17 5.96
C GLU A 22 -6.62 -15.82 6.50
N VAL A 23 -5.45 -15.40 6.05
CA VAL A 23 -4.82 -14.12 6.35
C VAL A 23 -4.60 -13.41 5.03
N ALA A 24 -5.36 -12.36 4.76
CA ALA A 24 -5.20 -11.49 3.59
C ALA A 24 -4.74 -10.11 4.05
N LEU A 25 -3.57 -9.68 3.58
CA LEU A 25 -2.93 -8.44 4.00
C LEU A 25 -2.47 -7.63 2.79
N THR A 26 -2.52 -6.31 2.93
CA THR A 26 -1.83 -5.38 2.04
C THR A 26 -0.80 -4.62 2.87
N LEU A 27 0.47 -4.74 2.50
CA LEU A 27 1.59 -4.12 3.22
C LEU A 27 2.33 -3.14 2.30
N ASP A 28 2.85 -2.07 2.86
CA ASP A 28 3.71 -1.16 2.11
C ASP A 28 5.09 -1.77 1.84
N GLU A 29 5.81 -1.27 0.82
CA GLU A 29 7.20 -1.68 0.54
C GLU A 29 8.08 -1.56 1.78
N GLY A 30 8.68 -2.69 2.20
CA GLY A 30 9.58 -2.78 3.36
C GLY A 30 8.87 -2.79 4.71
N GLN A 31 7.56 -2.89 4.75
CA GLN A 31 6.79 -3.06 5.98
C GLN A 31 6.66 -4.55 6.31
N ASN A 32 7.32 -5.00 7.38
CA ASN A 32 7.16 -6.35 7.89
C ASN A 32 5.90 -6.48 8.73
N PHE A 33 5.28 -7.64 8.69
CA PHE A 33 4.09 -7.96 9.48
C PHE A 33 4.41 -8.97 10.58
N ARG A 34 3.70 -8.86 11.71
CA ARG A 34 3.68 -9.86 12.78
C ARG A 34 2.24 -10.15 13.15
N GLY A 35 1.90 -11.41 13.22
CA GLY A 35 0.58 -11.89 13.60
C GLY A 35 0.69 -13.01 14.65
N GLU A 36 -0.46 -13.36 15.18
CA GLU A 36 -0.61 -14.41 16.19
C GLU A 36 -1.69 -15.39 15.73
N LEU A 37 -1.38 -16.68 15.73
CA LEU A 37 -2.31 -17.75 15.47
C LEU A 37 -2.64 -18.47 16.78
N ASN A 38 -3.87 -18.37 17.23
CA ASN A 38 -4.34 -19.07 18.40
C ASN A 38 -4.86 -20.46 18.02
N ILE A 39 -4.43 -21.48 18.76
CA ILE A 39 -4.69 -22.89 18.51
C ILE A 39 -5.30 -23.51 19.76
N GLY A 40 -6.45 -24.19 19.61
CA GLY A 40 -7.14 -24.89 20.68
C GLY A 40 -7.94 -26.08 20.15
N ALA A 41 -8.66 -26.76 21.01
CA ALA A 41 -9.65 -27.78 20.64
C ALA A 41 -11.05 -27.28 20.95
N GLU A 42 -12.04 -27.68 20.16
CA GLU A 42 -13.44 -27.32 20.34
C GLU A 42 -14.00 -27.65 21.71
N ASP A 43 -13.58 -28.79 22.27
CA ASP A 43 -13.99 -29.26 23.60
C ASP A 43 -13.03 -28.83 24.73
N GLY A 44 -12.06 -27.98 24.47
CA GLY A 44 -11.12 -27.45 25.45
C GLY A 44 -10.07 -28.44 25.95
N ARG A 45 -9.94 -29.64 25.34
CA ARG A 45 -8.87 -30.57 25.69
C ARG A 45 -7.48 -30.07 25.33
N ARG A 46 -6.47 -30.70 25.93
CA ARG A 46 -5.07 -30.40 25.59
C ARG A 46 -4.74 -30.93 24.20
N VAL A 47 -4.20 -30.04 23.38
CA VAL A 47 -3.70 -30.30 22.04
C VAL A 47 -2.18 -30.15 22.04
N LYS A 48 -1.50 -30.99 21.28
CA LYS A 48 -0.07 -30.87 21.00
C LYS A 48 0.18 -31.09 19.54
N GLY A 49 1.16 -30.40 19.00
CA GLY A 49 1.46 -30.50 17.58
C GLY A 49 2.63 -29.66 17.15
N ILE A 50 2.78 -29.61 15.84
CA ILE A 50 3.79 -28.80 15.15
C ILE A 50 3.11 -27.84 14.18
N VAL A 51 3.77 -26.71 13.94
CA VAL A 51 3.38 -25.73 12.94
C VAL A 51 4.52 -25.62 11.94
N THR A 52 4.18 -25.64 10.67
CA THR A 52 5.13 -25.49 9.55
C THR A 52 4.63 -24.48 8.56
N THR A 53 5.50 -24.00 7.71
CA THR A 53 5.13 -23.12 6.59
C THR A 53 5.80 -23.63 5.31
N ASP A 54 5.12 -23.46 4.18
CA ASP A 54 5.61 -23.82 2.86
C ASP A 54 6.30 -22.63 2.13
N HIS A 55 6.30 -21.45 2.75
CA HIS A 55 6.88 -20.26 2.15
C HIS A 55 7.99 -19.66 3.04
N GLN A 56 9.19 -19.49 2.49
CA GLN A 56 10.39 -19.04 3.23
C GLN A 56 10.27 -17.64 3.85
N ARG A 57 9.36 -16.78 3.35
CA ARG A 57 9.13 -15.44 3.90
C ARG A 57 8.10 -15.41 5.03
N ILE A 58 7.45 -16.53 5.30
CA ILE A 58 6.57 -16.69 6.46
C ILE A 58 7.40 -17.37 7.56
N VAL A 59 7.76 -16.60 8.58
CA VAL A 59 8.66 -17.02 9.65
C VAL A 59 7.87 -17.29 10.93
N LEU A 60 8.04 -18.46 11.51
CA LEU A 60 7.40 -18.84 12.78
C LEU A 60 8.37 -18.57 13.95
N ALA A 61 7.89 -17.93 15.02
CA ALA A 61 8.69 -17.73 16.23
C ALA A 61 8.99 -19.05 16.96
N LYS A 62 8.06 -19.99 16.89
CA LYS A 62 8.20 -21.37 17.37
C LYS A 62 7.40 -22.32 16.50
N ASN A 63 7.84 -23.56 16.39
CA ASN A 63 7.22 -24.58 15.53
C ASN A 63 6.51 -25.70 16.31
N GLN A 64 6.43 -25.62 17.62
CA GLN A 64 5.76 -26.61 18.46
C GLN A 64 4.81 -25.93 19.43
N PHE A 65 3.71 -26.62 19.74
CA PHE A 65 2.75 -26.17 20.72
C PHE A 65 2.20 -27.31 21.55
N GLN A 66 1.79 -27.02 22.78
CA GLN A 66 1.13 -27.95 23.68
C GLN A 66 0.34 -27.14 24.72
N GLY A 67 -0.96 -27.44 24.85
CA GLY A 67 -1.82 -26.79 25.84
C GLY A 67 -3.28 -26.94 25.50
N THR A 68 -4.16 -26.37 26.34
CA THR A 68 -5.59 -26.21 26.06
C THR A 68 -5.84 -25.04 25.13
N ALA A 69 -4.96 -24.01 25.20
CA ALA A 69 -4.85 -22.89 24.29
C ALA A 69 -3.35 -22.61 24.09
N SER A 70 -2.95 -22.37 22.85
CA SER A 70 -1.56 -22.05 22.49
C SER A 70 -1.56 -20.95 21.45
N THR A 71 -0.62 -20.02 21.55
CA THR A 71 -0.41 -18.95 20.57
C THR A 71 0.91 -19.18 19.86
N ILE A 72 0.88 -19.14 18.54
CA ILE A 72 2.05 -19.15 17.67
C ILE A 72 2.18 -17.77 17.02
N GLU A 73 3.26 -17.09 17.33
CA GLU A 73 3.61 -15.86 16.64
C GLU A 73 4.25 -16.20 15.28
N TYR A 74 3.83 -15.49 14.25
CA TYR A 74 4.41 -15.58 12.91
C TYR A 74 4.69 -14.20 12.35
N GLY A 75 5.63 -14.12 11.43
CA GLY A 75 5.97 -12.90 10.73
C GLY A 75 5.98 -13.11 9.23
N VAL A 76 5.77 -12.03 8.49
CA VAL A 76 5.96 -12.00 7.04
C VAL A 76 7.08 -11.02 6.74
N ASP A 77 8.15 -11.53 6.13
CA ASP A 77 9.31 -10.75 5.71
C ASP A 77 9.10 -10.24 4.27
N THR A 78 8.93 -8.94 4.14
CA THR A 78 8.74 -8.26 2.83
C THR A 78 10.04 -7.64 2.31
N SER A 79 11.18 -7.91 2.94
CA SER A 79 12.48 -7.34 2.56
C SER A 79 12.79 -7.57 1.09
N GLY A 80 13.07 -6.49 0.35
CA GLY A 80 13.40 -6.51 -1.07
C GLY A 80 12.22 -6.72 -2.02
N LEU A 81 10.99 -6.83 -1.52
CA LEU A 81 9.80 -6.83 -2.35
C LEU A 81 9.42 -5.41 -2.78
N LYS A 82 8.79 -5.32 -3.94
CA LYS A 82 8.32 -4.07 -4.55
C LYS A 82 6.81 -4.06 -4.67
N ALA A 83 6.25 -2.87 -4.89
CA ALA A 83 4.84 -2.72 -5.21
C ALA A 83 4.41 -3.63 -6.37
N GLY A 84 3.34 -4.39 -6.15
CA GLY A 84 2.81 -5.38 -7.08
C GLY A 84 3.34 -6.80 -6.87
N ASP A 85 4.35 -6.99 -5.99
CA ASP A 85 4.77 -8.33 -5.59
C ASP A 85 3.74 -8.94 -4.62
N GLU A 86 3.64 -10.25 -4.65
CA GLU A 86 2.72 -11.00 -3.78
C GLU A 86 3.45 -12.15 -3.09
N ILE A 87 3.03 -12.45 -1.87
CA ILE A 87 3.43 -13.63 -1.12
C ILE A 87 2.19 -14.48 -0.94
N CYS A 88 2.21 -15.71 -1.49
CA CYS A 88 1.18 -16.70 -1.28
C CYS A 88 1.81 -17.93 -0.64
N GLY A 89 1.35 -18.28 0.55
CA GLY A 89 1.85 -19.44 1.29
C GLY A 89 0.85 -19.96 2.29
N ASN A 90 1.22 -21.05 2.96
CA ASN A 90 0.38 -21.70 3.94
C ASN A 90 1.12 -21.88 5.25
N ILE A 91 0.39 -21.74 6.34
CA ILE A 91 0.80 -22.19 7.68
C ILE A 91 0.01 -23.45 7.98
N THR A 92 0.69 -24.59 8.08
CA THR A 92 0.08 -25.88 8.37
C THR A 92 0.23 -26.21 9.84
N VAL A 93 -0.88 -26.46 10.51
CA VAL A 93 -0.96 -26.88 11.92
C VAL A 93 -1.30 -28.35 11.96
N SER A 94 -0.32 -29.20 12.27
CA SER A 94 -0.50 -30.65 12.43
C SER A 94 -0.56 -31.01 13.91
N SER A 95 -1.68 -31.55 14.36
CA SER A 95 -1.92 -31.85 15.76
C SER A 95 -2.27 -33.35 15.98
N ASN A 96 -2.40 -33.70 17.25
CA ASN A 96 -2.90 -35.05 17.65
C ASN A 96 -4.41 -35.24 17.37
N LEU A 97 -5.13 -34.20 16.92
CA LEU A 97 -6.54 -34.28 16.53
C LEU A 97 -6.68 -34.36 15.00
N GLU A 98 -6.22 -33.37 14.33
CA GLU A 98 -6.30 -33.21 12.87
C GLU A 98 -5.22 -32.26 12.35
N GLU A 99 -5.13 -32.14 11.04
CA GLU A 99 -4.31 -31.16 10.36
C GLU A 99 -5.19 -30.06 9.78
N ARG A 100 -4.80 -28.80 10.00
CA ARG A 100 -5.46 -27.61 9.47
C ARG A 100 -4.46 -26.69 8.80
N CYS A 101 -4.92 -25.98 7.78
CA CYS A 101 -4.11 -25.06 6.99
C CYS A 101 -4.70 -23.66 7.07
N VAL A 102 -3.84 -22.67 7.33
CA VAL A 102 -4.14 -21.24 7.23
C VAL A 102 -3.49 -20.70 5.97
N ARG A 103 -4.29 -20.17 5.05
CA ARG A 103 -3.78 -19.51 3.85
C ARG A 103 -3.29 -18.12 4.20
N VAL A 104 -2.11 -17.77 3.70
CA VAL A 104 -1.53 -16.45 3.85
C VAL A 104 -1.35 -15.84 2.48
N HIS A 105 -2.03 -14.74 2.22
CA HIS A 105 -1.90 -13.94 1.01
C HIS A 105 -1.54 -12.52 1.38
N VAL A 106 -0.39 -12.06 0.93
CA VAL A 106 0.10 -10.70 1.19
C VAL A 106 0.43 -10.04 -0.13
N SER A 107 -0.21 -8.91 -0.41
CA SER A 107 0.10 -8.05 -1.54
C SER A 107 0.93 -6.85 -1.08
N ILE A 108 1.94 -6.50 -1.85
CA ILE A 108 2.77 -5.33 -1.55
C ILE A 108 2.21 -4.12 -2.31
N ALA A 109 1.70 -3.16 -1.56
CA ALA A 109 1.29 -1.88 -2.08
C ALA A 109 2.51 -0.98 -2.30
N GLY A 110 2.41 -0.06 -3.27
CA GLY A 110 3.37 1.04 -3.35
C GLY A 110 3.27 1.90 -2.08
N LYS A 111 4.40 2.43 -1.66
CA LYS A 111 4.45 3.26 -0.46
C LYS A 111 3.44 4.39 -0.56
N THR A 112 2.40 4.31 0.26
CA THR A 112 1.38 5.34 0.37
C THR A 112 2.00 6.63 0.87
N MET A 113 1.80 7.71 0.15
CA MET A 113 2.25 9.02 0.59
C MET A 113 1.07 9.85 1.03
N ASN A 114 1.08 10.21 2.30
CA ASN A 114 0.13 11.21 2.80
C ASN A 114 0.70 12.61 2.62
N ILE A 115 0.02 13.43 1.81
CA ILE A 115 0.39 14.81 1.54
C ILE A 115 -0.80 15.69 1.86
N SER A 116 -0.65 16.53 2.88
CA SER A 116 -1.71 17.42 3.35
C SER A 116 -3.01 16.68 3.71
N GLY A 117 -2.92 15.44 4.25
CA GLY A 117 -4.07 14.62 4.63
C GLY A 117 -4.69 13.81 3.48
N GLN A 118 -4.15 13.90 2.27
CA GLN A 118 -4.58 13.10 1.12
C GLN A 118 -3.53 12.02 0.81
N GLU A 119 -4.00 10.80 0.63
CA GLU A 119 -3.15 9.67 0.22
C GLU A 119 -2.96 9.69 -1.29
N ILE A 120 -1.71 9.59 -1.73
CA ILE A 120 -1.32 9.59 -3.13
C ILE A 120 -0.79 8.20 -3.49
N HIS A 121 -1.56 7.48 -4.29
CA HIS A 121 -1.24 6.13 -4.78
C HIS A 121 -0.95 6.13 -6.28
N SER A 122 -1.47 7.13 -7.00
CA SER A 122 -1.47 7.17 -8.45
C SER A 122 -1.17 8.58 -8.99
N LEU A 123 -0.85 8.65 -10.28
CA LEU A 123 -0.71 9.92 -10.98
C LEU A 123 -2.05 10.70 -11.04
N ALA A 124 -3.18 9.97 -11.07
CA ALA A 124 -4.50 10.57 -11.01
C ALA A 124 -4.75 11.28 -9.67
N ASP A 125 -4.34 10.66 -8.53
CA ASP A 125 -4.43 11.29 -7.22
C ASP A 125 -3.57 12.54 -7.13
N PHE A 126 -2.38 12.50 -7.74
CA PHE A 126 -1.51 13.67 -7.84
C PHE A 126 -2.15 14.82 -8.64
N VAL A 127 -2.77 14.52 -9.78
CA VAL A 127 -3.50 15.51 -10.58
C VAL A 127 -4.68 16.09 -9.78
N HIS A 128 -5.41 15.24 -9.08
CA HIS A 128 -6.48 15.66 -8.18
C HIS A 128 -5.96 16.58 -7.07
N LEU A 129 -4.84 16.21 -6.42
CA LEU A 129 -4.19 17.06 -5.42
C LEU A 129 -3.80 18.43 -6.05
N ALA A 130 -3.23 18.44 -7.25
CA ALA A 130 -2.80 19.66 -7.93
C ALA A 130 -3.97 20.60 -8.26
N SER A 131 -5.17 20.06 -8.46
CA SER A 131 -6.38 20.86 -8.73
C SER A 131 -6.95 21.52 -7.46
N HIS A 132 -6.67 20.98 -6.28
CA HIS A 132 -7.21 21.47 -5.00
C HIS A 132 -6.17 22.17 -4.12
N ASP A 133 -4.95 21.65 -4.08
CA ASP A 133 -3.81 22.23 -3.35
C ASP A 133 -2.55 22.17 -4.22
N PHE A 134 -2.41 23.17 -5.09
CA PHE A 134 -1.25 23.27 -5.98
C PHE A 134 0.08 23.38 -5.23
N GLY A 135 0.08 24.01 -4.05
CA GLY A 135 1.27 24.12 -3.20
C GLY A 135 1.71 22.78 -2.63
N ALA A 136 0.76 21.93 -2.20
CA ALA A 136 1.04 20.59 -1.75
C ALA A 136 1.53 19.70 -2.90
N ALA A 137 0.88 19.80 -4.07
CA ALA A 137 1.31 19.08 -5.27
C ALA A 137 2.73 19.47 -5.69
N TYR A 138 3.07 20.75 -5.64
CA TYR A 138 4.44 21.20 -5.92
C TYR A 138 5.46 20.64 -4.94
N ARG A 139 5.15 20.64 -3.62
CA ARG A 139 6.02 20.02 -2.61
C ARG A 139 6.26 18.55 -2.85
N PHE A 140 5.28 17.85 -3.44
CA PHE A 140 5.42 16.46 -3.84
C PHE A 140 6.20 16.30 -5.16
N PHE A 141 5.89 17.12 -6.15
CA PHE A 141 6.53 17.11 -7.46
C PHE A 141 8.07 17.19 -7.40
N VAL A 142 8.60 17.95 -6.43
CA VAL A 142 10.06 18.11 -6.25
C VAL A 142 10.71 16.95 -5.48
N LYS A 143 9.94 16.00 -4.97
CA LYS A 143 10.45 14.86 -4.19
C LYS A 143 10.83 13.69 -5.09
N LYS A 144 11.81 12.89 -4.64
CA LYS A 144 12.23 11.67 -5.33
C LYS A 144 11.10 10.65 -5.48
N GLU A 145 10.14 10.70 -4.58
CA GLU A 145 8.99 9.82 -4.56
C GLU A 145 8.07 10.06 -5.75
N PHE A 146 7.90 11.31 -6.17
CA PHE A 146 7.15 11.63 -7.38
C PHE A 146 7.81 11.00 -8.63
N ALA A 147 9.13 11.09 -8.73
CA ALA A 147 9.86 10.45 -9.82
C ALA A 147 9.65 8.93 -9.86
N ARG A 148 9.54 8.27 -8.67
CA ARG A 148 9.25 6.84 -8.59
C ARG A 148 7.83 6.50 -9.01
N LEU A 149 6.85 7.32 -8.59
CA LEU A 149 5.46 7.18 -9.01
C LEU A 149 5.36 7.32 -10.53
N LEU A 150 5.98 8.36 -11.08
CA LEU A 150 5.96 8.62 -12.52
C LEU A 150 6.62 7.49 -13.33
N GLN A 151 7.75 6.96 -12.85
CA GLN A 151 8.44 5.85 -13.50
C GLN A 151 7.60 4.58 -13.54
N LYS A 152 6.74 4.40 -12.54
CA LYS A 152 5.84 3.23 -12.46
C LYS A 152 4.64 3.38 -13.39
N GLU A 153 3.99 4.55 -13.42
CA GLU A 153 2.69 4.73 -14.08
C GLU A 153 2.77 5.38 -15.46
N ALA A 154 3.76 6.24 -15.69
CA ALA A 154 3.94 6.95 -16.96
C ALA A 154 5.43 7.12 -17.28
N PRO A 155 6.16 6.00 -17.54
CA PRO A 155 7.60 6.05 -17.79
C PRO A 155 7.97 6.90 -19.01
N GLU A 156 7.07 7.05 -19.98
CA GLU A 156 7.23 7.90 -21.16
C GLU A 156 7.33 9.40 -20.81
N GLN A 157 6.78 9.81 -19.66
CA GLN A 157 6.84 11.19 -19.18
C GLN A 157 8.11 11.51 -18.38
N MET A 158 8.93 10.51 -18.08
CA MET A 158 10.17 10.70 -17.30
C MET A 158 11.16 11.67 -17.96
N ALA A 159 11.28 11.61 -19.29
CA ALA A 159 12.18 12.52 -20.02
C ALA A 159 11.73 13.98 -19.86
N LEU A 160 10.43 14.24 -19.97
CA LEU A 160 9.83 15.55 -19.74
C LEU A 160 10.06 16.01 -18.30
N TYR A 161 9.74 15.16 -17.32
CA TYR A 161 9.94 15.47 -15.90
C TYR A 161 11.40 15.81 -15.58
N GLN A 162 12.35 15.03 -16.08
CA GLN A 162 13.77 15.28 -15.90
C GLN A 162 14.20 16.59 -16.53
N GLY A 163 13.68 16.93 -17.71
CA GLY A 163 13.91 18.22 -18.36
C GLY A 163 13.41 19.41 -17.55
N LEU A 164 12.23 19.27 -16.93
CA LEU A 164 11.62 20.32 -16.12
C LEU A 164 12.16 20.39 -14.69
N SER A 165 12.70 19.29 -14.17
CA SER A 165 13.24 19.23 -12.80
C SER A 165 14.66 19.76 -12.64
N HIS A 166 15.27 20.29 -13.72
CA HIS A 166 16.55 20.97 -13.62
C HIS A 166 16.44 22.25 -12.79
N LYS A 167 17.44 22.51 -12.00
CA LYS A 167 17.46 23.57 -10.98
C LYS A 167 17.45 24.98 -11.57
N PRO A 168 16.74 25.91 -10.93
CA PRO A 168 15.78 25.71 -9.85
C PRO A 168 14.40 25.25 -10.37
N VAL A 169 13.79 24.26 -9.71
CA VAL A 169 12.40 23.86 -10.01
C VAL A 169 11.47 24.96 -9.54
N THR A 170 10.51 25.33 -10.37
CA THR A 170 9.54 26.41 -10.08
C THR A 170 8.11 25.88 -10.18
N PHE A 171 7.14 26.67 -9.69
CA PHE A 171 5.71 26.39 -9.88
C PHE A 171 5.33 26.26 -11.36
N GLN A 172 5.98 27.05 -12.22
CA GLN A 172 5.78 26.99 -13.66
C GLN A 172 6.13 25.63 -14.25
N HIS A 173 7.19 24.97 -13.78
CA HIS A 173 7.54 23.62 -14.24
C HIS A 173 6.46 22.58 -13.92
N LEU A 174 5.80 22.70 -12.76
CA LEU A 174 4.65 21.87 -12.44
C LEU A 174 3.47 22.15 -13.40
N GLU A 175 3.19 23.42 -13.70
CA GLU A 175 2.14 23.80 -14.67
C GLU A 175 2.43 23.22 -16.06
N GLU A 176 3.64 23.40 -16.55
CA GLU A 176 4.08 22.84 -17.84
C GLU A 176 3.94 21.33 -17.88
N PHE A 177 4.28 20.65 -16.79
CA PHE A 177 4.12 19.21 -16.67
C PHE A 177 2.64 18.78 -16.72
N LEU A 178 1.74 19.47 -16.00
CA LEU A 178 0.31 19.20 -16.00
C LEU A 178 -0.33 19.45 -17.37
N VAL A 179 0.11 20.51 -18.07
CA VAL A 179 -0.33 20.81 -19.45
C VAL A 179 0.11 19.67 -20.40
N ALA A 180 1.34 19.20 -20.27
CA ALA A 180 1.85 18.12 -21.11
C ALA A 180 1.15 16.76 -20.85
N LEU A 181 0.65 16.56 -19.63
CA LEU A 181 -0.22 15.44 -19.30
C LEU A 181 -1.66 15.58 -19.86
N GLY A 182 -2.00 16.72 -20.47
CA GLY A 182 -3.35 17.02 -20.94
C GLY A 182 -4.37 17.28 -19.80
N GLN A 183 -3.88 17.53 -18.57
CA GLN A 183 -4.72 17.72 -17.38
C GLN A 183 -5.00 19.21 -17.07
N LYS A 184 -4.34 20.11 -17.76
CA LYS A 184 -4.55 21.55 -17.65
C LYS A 184 -4.43 22.19 -19.04
N GLU A 185 -5.33 23.11 -19.35
CA GLU A 185 -5.20 23.92 -20.57
C GLU A 185 -4.04 24.93 -20.41
N PRO A 186 -3.23 25.16 -21.45
CA PRO A 186 -2.19 26.17 -21.40
C PRO A 186 -2.83 27.55 -21.19
N VAL A 187 -2.39 28.26 -20.17
CA VAL A 187 -2.80 29.65 -19.97
C VAL A 187 -2.15 30.48 -21.07
N MET A 188 -2.92 30.80 -22.10
CA MET A 188 -2.52 31.81 -23.10
C MET A 188 -2.55 33.15 -22.41
N LEU A 189 -1.40 33.65 -22.00
CA LEU A 189 -1.25 35.04 -21.64
C LEU A 189 -1.48 35.86 -22.93
N SER A 190 -2.70 36.39 -23.12
CA SER A 190 -2.92 37.46 -24.05
C SER A 190 -2.07 38.63 -23.59
N ALA A 191 -1.00 38.89 -24.31
CA ALA A 191 -0.28 40.15 -24.16
C ALA A 191 -1.21 41.24 -24.69
N GLU A 192 -2.12 41.72 -23.88
CA GLU A 192 -2.75 43.02 -24.12
C GLU A 192 -1.62 44.04 -24.08
N GLN A 193 -1.31 44.58 -25.25
CA GLN A 193 -0.40 45.72 -25.35
C GLN A 193 -0.98 46.83 -24.49
N PRO A 194 -0.23 47.41 -23.54
CA PRO A 194 -0.72 48.56 -22.81
C PRO A 194 -1.00 49.66 -23.81
N GLU A 195 -2.26 50.09 -23.90
CA GLU A 195 -2.62 51.28 -24.67
C GLU A 195 -1.68 52.42 -24.26
N LYS A 196 -0.97 52.97 -25.24
CA LYS A 196 -0.15 54.16 -25.04
C LYS A 196 -1.08 55.30 -24.65
N THR A 197 -1.17 55.55 -23.36
CA THR A 197 -1.80 56.77 -22.83
C THR A 197 -0.87 57.95 -23.23
N VAL A 198 -1.25 58.64 -24.25
CA VAL A 198 -0.55 59.85 -24.61
C VAL A 198 -0.91 60.97 -23.60
N LEU A 199 -0.01 61.17 -22.65
CA LEU A 199 -0.09 62.35 -21.76
C LEU A 199 0.16 63.63 -22.57
N THR A 200 -0.89 64.36 -22.93
CA THR A 200 -0.81 65.72 -23.42
C THR A 200 -0.44 66.64 -22.25
N VAL A 201 0.81 67.08 -22.23
CA VAL A 201 1.26 68.10 -21.30
C VAL A 201 0.83 69.43 -21.84
N ASP A 202 -0.20 70.06 -21.23
CA ASP A 202 -0.56 71.45 -21.51
C ASP A 202 0.58 72.38 -21.06
N GLN A 203 1.17 73.04 -22.00
CA GLN A 203 2.13 74.09 -21.71
C GLN A 203 1.41 75.34 -21.15
N PRO A 204 1.91 75.95 -20.04
CA PRO A 204 1.35 77.17 -19.53
C PRO A 204 1.66 78.31 -20.48
N ARG A 205 0.63 79.09 -20.85
CA ARG A 205 0.75 80.34 -21.58
C ARG A 205 1.56 81.32 -20.73
N LYS A 206 2.62 81.88 -21.32
CA LYS A 206 3.29 83.11 -20.80
C LYS A 206 2.44 84.32 -21.15
N GLU A 207 2.04 85.07 -20.15
CA GLU A 207 1.75 86.48 -20.25
C GLU A 207 3.03 87.30 -20.18
#